data_267693443991f32818b3f08de678968a
#
_entry.id   267693443991f32818b3f08de678968a
#
_cell.length_a   1.000
_cell.length_b   1.000
_cell.length_c   1.000
_cell.angle_alpha   90.00
_cell.angle_beta   90.00
_cell.angle_gamma   90.00
#
_symmetry.space_group_name_H-M   'P 1'
#
loop_
_entity.id
_entity.type
_entity.pdbx_description
1 polymer ?
#
loop_
_entity_poly.entity_id
_entity_poly.type
_entity_poly.pdbx_seq_one_letter_code
_entity_poly.pdbx_strand_id
1 'polypeptide(L)'
;MTSGPHQPASGPHQPASGLSLSGLTLEQRIQRWVHLDNHVKQFNDQVRELRESRNEVESSILKHVSEHNLSHATVRIKDSTLKFAFNVKHPPAITLSFLSEALAECCPPQQAEAIMQHIRAKRDAAAKLVPEIRRSMNSEP
;
A
#
# COMPACT_ATOMS: atom_id res chain seq x y z
N MET A 1 4.34 -58.51 2.78
CA MET A 1 3.06 -57.95 3.21
C MET A 1 3.27 -57.16 4.47
N THR A 2 3.53 -55.88 4.35
CA THR A 2 3.48 -54.94 5.48
C THR A 2 3.09 -53.58 4.95
N SER A 3 1.82 -53.26 5.16
CA SER A 3 1.23 -51.98 4.86
C SER A 3 1.73 -50.94 5.86
N GLY A 4 2.46 -49.95 5.41
CA GLY A 4 2.78 -48.77 6.21
C GLY A 4 1.63 -47.77 6.21
N PRO A 5 1.29 -47.15 7.31
CA PRO A 5 0.21 -46.19 7.36
C PRO A 5 0.64 -44.86 6.75
N HIS A 6 -0.14 -44.40 5.80
CA HIS A 6 -0.11 -43.04 5.31
C HIS A 6 -0.42 -42.04 6.44
N GLN A 7 0.50 -41.16 6.75
CA GLN A 7 0.21 -39.96 7.51
C GLN A 7 -0.50 -38.98 6.60
N PRO A 8 -1.64 -38.42 7.00
CA PRO A 8 -2.24 -37.32 6.29
C PRO A 8 -1.47 -36.02 6.57
N ALA A 9 -1.23 -35.30 5.50
CA ALA A 9 -0.57 -34.03 5.48
C ALA A 9 -1.27 -32.99 6.37
N SER A 10 -0.42 -32.20 6.97
CA SER A 10 -0.69 -31.03 7.82
C SER A 10 -1.84 -30.17 7.33
N GLY A 11 -2.80 -29.95 8.20
CA GLY A 11 -3.89 -29.03 8.02
C GLY A 11 -3.44 -27.57 7.90
N PRO A 12 -4.33 -26.68 7.46
CA PRO A 12 -4.03 -25.28 7.22
C PRO A 12 -3.56 -24.60 8.50
N HIS A 13 -2.51 -23.80 8.38
CA HIS A 13 -2.06 -22.90 9.42
C HIS A 13 -3.24 -22.04 9.90
N GLN A 14 -3.77 -22.37 11.06
CA GLN A 14 -4.67 -21.47 11.76
C GLN A 14 -3.90 -20.19 12.10
N PRO A 15 -4.42 -19.00 11.77
CA PRO A 15 -3.88 -17.77 12.32
C PRO A 15 -3.97 -17.89 13.84
N ALA A 16 -2.87 -17.58 14.51
CA ALA A 16 -2.76 -17.62 15.96
C ALA A 16 -4.01 -17.00 16.59
N SER A 17 -4.77 -17.84 17.25
CA SER A 17 -6.05 -17.54 17.88
C SER A 17 -5.93 -16.29 18.71
N GLY A 18 -6.67 -15.24 18.35
CA GLY A 18 -6.70 -13.99 19.07
C GLY A 18 -7.05 -14.27 20.54
N LEU A 19 -6.09 -14.04 21.42
CA LEU A 19 -6.36 -13.93 22.84
C LEU A 19 -7.51 -12.92 22.97
N SER A 20 -8.62 -13.39 23.56
CA SER A 20 -9.80 -12.53 23.77
C SER A 20 -9.38 -11.26 24.47
N LEU A 21 -9.60 -10.10 23.85
CA LEU A 21 -9.28 -8.79 24.41
C LEU A 21 -10.12 -8.47 25.68
N SER A 22 -11.22 -9.19 25.87
CA SER A 22 -12.16 -8.98 26.97
C SER A 22 -11.57 -9.28 28.36
N GLY A 23 -10.54 -10.13 28.45
CA GLY A 23 -9.87 -10.47 29.71
C GLY A 23 -8.66 -9.60 30.08
N LEU A 24 -8.28 -8.66 29.21
CA LEU A 24 -7.09 -7.83 29.40
C LEU A 24 -7.44 -6.52 30.12
N THR A 25 -6.55 -6.06 31.00
CA THR A 25 -6.60 -4.71 31.57
C THR A 25 -6.34 -3.65 30.50
N LEU A 26 -6.69 -2.41 30.76
CA LEU A 26 -6.39 -1.30 29.83
C LEU A 26 -4.90 -1.20 29.55
N GLU A 27 -4.06 -1.31 30.58
CA GLU A 27 -2.61 -1.27 30.45
C GLU A 27 -2.08 -2.37 29.52
N GLN A 28 -2.55 -3.61 29.69
CA GLN A 28 -2.17 -4.73 28.84
C GLN A 28 -2.61 -4.54 27.39
N ARG A 29 -3.78 -3.94 27.17
CA ARG A 29 -4.25 -3.58 25.80
C ARG A 29 -3.36 -2.53 25.17
N ILE A 30 -2.95 -1.51 25.91
CA ILE A 30 -2.04 -0.45 25.44
C ILE A 30 -0.68 -1.06 25.09
N GLN A 31 -0.09 -1.88 25.95
CA GLN A 31 1.19 -2.55 25.68
C GLN A 31 1.11 -3.41 24.42
N ARG A 32 0.03 -4.16 24.27
CA ARG A 32 -0.20 -4.99 23.07
C ARG A 32 -0.34 -4.14 21.81
N TRP A 33 -1.08 -3.04 21.88
CA TRP A 33 -1.23 -2.10 20.77
C TRP A 33 0.13 -1.53 20.35
N VAL A 34 0.94 -1.06 21.28
CA VAL A 34 2.29 -0.53 21.02
C VAL A 34 3.19 -1.59 20.37
N HIS A 35 3.13 -2.83 20.86
CA HIS A 35 3.90 -3.94 20.28
C HIS A 35 3.50 -4.21 18.83
N LEU A 36 2.21 -4.26 18.53
CA LEU A 36 1.70 -4.44 17.16
C LEU A 36 2.07 -3.26 16.26
N ASP A 37 1.94 -2.04 16.76
CA ASP A 37 2.31 -0.82 16.02
C ASP A 37 3.80 -0.81 15.62
N ASN A 38 4.68 -1.23 16.52
CA ASN A 38 6.09 -1.40 16.24
C ASN A 38 6.35 -2.43 15.12
N HIS A 39 5.66 -3.57 15.15
CA HIS A 39 5.77 -4.59 14.12
C HIS A 39 5.25 -4.09 12.77
N VAL A 40 4.11 -3.41 12.75
CA VAL A 40 3.56 -2.81 11.52
C VAL A 40 4.57 -1.83 10.92
N LYS A 41 5.18 -0.97 11.74
CA LYS A 41 6.22 -0.06 11.29
C LYS A 41 7.42 -0.80 10.69
N GLN A 42 7.93 -1.81 11.38
CA GLN A 42 9.05 -2.63 10.91
C GLN A 42 8.74 -3.30 9.56
N PHE A 43 7.58 -3.90 9.42
CA PHE A 43 7.18 -4.51 8.16
C PHE A 43 6.98 -3.50 7.04
N ASN A 44 6.45 -2.32 7.34
CA ASN A 44 6.33 -1.25 6.33
C ASN A 44 7.70 -0.79 5.84
N ASP A 45 8.70 -0.69 6.72
CA ASP A 45 10.07 -0.35 6.35
C ASP A 45 10.68 -1.45 5.45
N GLN A 46 10.51 -2.72 5.81
CA GLN A 46 10.95 -3.85 4.98
C GLN A 46 10.26 -3.88 3.61
N VAL A 47 8.96 -3.63 3.57
CA VAL A 47 8.20 -3.56 2.31
C VAL A 47 8.72 -2.42 1.43
N ARG A 48 9.07 -1.27 2.03
CA ARG A 48 9.65 -0.14 1.29
C ARG A 48 10.98 -0.54 0.65
N GLU A 49 11.90 -1.11 1.42
CA GLU A 49 13.21 -1.58 0.92
C GLU A 49 13.08 -2.62 -0.20
N LEU A 50 12.17 -3.58 -0.03
CA LEU A 50 11.89 -4.58 -1.06
C LEU A 50 11.31 -3.96 -2.34
N ARG A 51 10.44 -2.96 -2.22
CA ARG A 51 9.90 -2.24 -3.37
C ARG A 51 10.98 -1.44 -4.11
N GLU A 52 11.87 -0.79 -3.39
CA GLU A 52 13.00 -0.06 -3.97
C GLU A 52 13.92 -1.02 -4.75
N SER A 53 14.34 -2.12 -4.12
CA SER A 53 15.15 -3.15 -4.78
C SER A 53 14.47 -3.77 -6.00
N ARG A 54 13.17 -4.05 -5.90
CA ARG A 54 12.39 -4.54 -7.05
C ARG A 54 12.38 -3.52 -8.20
N ASN A 55 12.18 -2.26 -7.90
CA ASN A 55 12.12 -1.20 -8.90
C ASN A 55 13.48 -0.99 -9.60
N GLU A 56 14.58 -1.14 -8.88
CA GLU A 56 15.93 -1.11 -9.46
C GLU A 56 16.14 -2.25 -10.44
N VAL A 57 15.78 -3.48 -10.06
CA VAL A 57 15.85 -4.65 -10.92
C VAL A 57 14.93 -4.48 -12.14
N GLU A 58 13.70 -4.02 -11.95
CA GLU A 58 12.75 -3.75 -13.02
C GLU A 58 13.31 -2.76 -14.03
N SER A 59 13.88 -1.65 -13.56
CA SER A 59 14.51 -0.64 -14.41
C SER A 59 15.67 -1.22 -15.22
N SER A 60 16.50 -2.05 -14.60
CA SER A 60 17.61 -2.74 -15.26
C SER A 60 17.13 -3.70 -16.35
N ILE A 61 16.07 -4.46 -16.07
CA ILE A 61 15.45 -5.37 -17.05
C ILE A 61 14.88 -4.59 -18.23
N LEU A 62 14.09 -3.55 -17.97
CA LEU A 62 13.46 -2.74 -19.01
C LEU A 62 14.49 -2.06 -19.90
N LYS A 63 15.59 -1.58 -19.33
CA LYS A 63 16.72 -1.03 -20.08
C LYS A 63 17.31 -2.06 -21.04
N HIS A 64 17.63 -3.26 -20.53
CA HIS A 64 18.17 -4.36 -21.33
C HIS A 64 17.21 -4.78 -22.47
N VAL A 65 15.95 -4.93 -22.17
CA VAL A 65 14.90 -5.29 -23.14
C VAL A 65 14.79 -4.24 -24.24
N SER A 66 14.87 -2.96 -23.90
CA SER A 66 14.83 -1.85 -24.86
C SER A 66 16.07 -1.83 -25.74
N GLU A 67 17.27 -1.99 -25.17
CA GLU A 67 18.54 -1.99 -25.90
C GLU A 67 18.68 -3.16 -26.89
N HIS A 68 18.05 -4.30 -26.60
CA HIS A 68 18.10 -5.50 -27.43
C HIS A 68 16.85 -5.76 -28.27
N ASN A 69 15.93 -4.78 -28.35
CA ASN A 69 14.67 -4.90 -29.11
C ASN A 69 13.80 -6.12 -28.71
N LEU A 70 13.78 -6.46 -27.43
CA LEU A 70 13.04 -7.58 -26.88
C LEU A 70 11.64 -7.20 -26.36
N SER A 71 11.11 -6.04 -26.73
CA SER A 71 9.84 -5.50 -26.23
C SER A 71 8.63 -6.42 -26.46
N HIS A 72 8.70 -7.31 -27.42
CA HIS A 72 7.64 -8.28 -27.72
C HIS A 72 7.89 -9.67 -27.11
N ALA A 73 9.00 -9.84 -26.39
CA ALA A 73 9.34 -11.10 -25.76
C ALA A 73 8.37 -11.44 -24.63
N THR A 74 8.10 -12.71 -24.47
CA THR A 74 7.31 -13.26 -23.38
C THR A 74 8.17 -14.23 -22.60
N VAL A 75 8.31 -14.02 -21.31
CA VAL A 75 9.09 -14.88 -20.40
C VAL A 75 8.13 -15.69 -19.53
N ARG A 76 8.25 -17.01 -19.60
CA ARG A 76 7.48 -17.92 -18.73
C ARG A 76 8.37 -18.39 -17.57
N ILE A 77 7.86 -18.18 -16.36
CA ILE A 77 8.45 -18.68 -15.13
C ILE A 77 7.39 -19.58 -14.49
N LYS A 78 7.80 -20.60 -13.77
CA LYS A 78 6.93 -21.63 -13.14
C LYS A 78 5.43 -21.32 -13.13
N ASP A 79 5.00 -20.26 -12.42
CA ASP A 79 3.59 -19.94 -12.15
C ASP A 79 3.12 -18.65 -12.84
N SER A 80 3.98 -18.00 -13.62
CA SER A 80 3.68 -16.70 -14.19
C SER A 80 4.26 -16.50 -15.58
N THR A 81 3.64 -15.60 -16.32
CA THR A 81 4.09 -15.13 -17.61
C THR A 81 4.34 -13.63 -17.54
N LEU A 82 5.54 -13.20 -17.88
CA LEU A 82 5.94 -11.80 -17.90
C LEU A 82 5.90 -11.27 -19.33
N LYS A 83 5.31 -10.12 -19.51
CA LYS A 83 5.32 -9.34 -20.76
C LYS A 83 5.80 -7.93 -20.46
N PHE A 84 6.54 -7.35 -21.40
CA PHE A 84 7.06 -5.99 -21.26
C PHE A 84 6.09 -4.98 -21.88
N ALA A 85 5.85 -3.87 -21.20
CA ALA A 85 4.97 -2.81 -21.66
C ALA A 85 5.65 -1.45 -21.51
N PHE A 86 5.97 -0.80 -22.62
CA PHE A 86 6.68 0.48 -22.64
C PHE A 86 5.75 1.70 -22.82
N ASN A 87 4.56 1.49 -23.36
CA ASN A 87 3.61 2.55 -23.70
C ASN A 87 2.39 2.58 -22.75
N VAL A 88 2.59 2.26 -21.49
CA VAL A 88 1.52 2.29 -20.49
C VAL A 88 1.36 3.72 -19.98
N LYS A 89 0.15 4.27 -20.12
CA LYS A 89 -0.20 5.58 -19.56
C LYS A 89 -0.75 5.39 -18.16
N HIS A 90 -0.12 6.04 -17.21
CA HIS A 90 -0.60 6.12 -15.83
C HIS A 90 -1.08 7.55 -15.57
N PRO A 91 -2.37 7.85 -15.71
CA PRO A 91 -2.87 9.19 -15.42
C PRO A 91 -2.62 9.52 -13.94
N PRO A 92 -2.25 10.77 -13.61
CA PRO A 92 -2.07 11.17 -12.22
C PRO A 92 -3.39 11.10 -11.46
N ALA A 93 -3.30 10.89 -10.14
CA ALA A 93 -4.48 10.93 -9.29
C ALA A 93 -5.11 12.33 -9.31
N ILE A 94 -6.44 12.37 -9.25
CA ILE A 94 -7.18 13.62 -9.15
C ILE A 94 -7.01 14.17 -7.73
N THR A 95 -6.12 15.12 -7.57
CA THR A 95 -5.88 15.85 -6.32
C THR A 95 -6.59 17.22 -6.36
N LEU A 96 -6.70 17.88 -5.20
CA LEU A 96 -7.22 19.25 -5.15
C LEU A 96 -6.35 20.22 -5.96
N SER A 97 -5.04 20.03 -5.97
CA SER A 97 -4.12 20.83 -6.79
C SER A 97 -4.39 20.61 -8.28
N PHE A 98 -4.52 19.37 -8.72
CA PHE A 98 -4.85 19.04 -10.10
C PHE A 98 -6.19 19.66 -10.54
N LEU A 99 -7.22 19.61 -9.68
CA LEU A 99 -8.51 20.21 -9.95
C LEU A 99 -8.40 21.75 -10.04
N SER A 100 -7.63 22.37 -9.15
CA SER A 100 -7.40 23.80 -9.16
C SER A 100 -6.72 24.28 -10.47
N GLU A 101 -5.70 23.56 -10.91
CA GLU A 101 -5.00 23.84 -12.18
C GLU A 101 -5.93 23.66 -13.38
N ALA A 102 -6.65 22.55 -13.44
CA ALA A 102 -7.60 22.28 -14.53
C ALA A 102 -8.73 23.33 -14.61
N LEU A 103 -9.24 23.78 -13.48
CA LEU A 103 -10.27 24.83 -13.43
C LEU A 103 -9.71 26.20 -13.83
N ALA A 104 -8.46 26.51 -13.47
CA ALA A 104 -7.80 27.73 -13.88
C ALA A 104 -7.61 27.83 -15.41
N GLU A 105 -7.47 26.71 -16.10
CA GLU A 105 -7.34 26.63 -17.54
C GLU A 105 -8.66 26.83 -18.30
N CYS A 106 -9.79 26.40 -17.71
CA CYS A 106 -11.09 26.39 -18.41
C CYS A 106 -12.13 27.38 -17.87
N CYS A 107 -11.90 28.00 -16.72
CA CYS A 107 -12.84 28.89 -16.06
C CYS A 107 -12.19 30.26 -15.72
N PRO A 108 -12.99 31.35 -15.66
CA PRO A 108 -12.53 32.60 -15.10
C PRO A 108 -12.03 32.44 -13.65
N PRO A 109 -11.01 33.19 -13.17
CA PRO A 109 -10.42 32.98 -11.84
C PRO A 109 -11.41 33.03 -10.69
N GLN A 110 -12.39 33.90 -10.72
CA GLN A 110 -13.42 34.01 -9.69
C GLN A 110 -14.33 32.77 -9.64
N GLN A 111 -14.68 32.24 -10.79
CA GLN A 111 -15.49 31.03 -10.90
C GLN A 111 -14.72 29.80 -10.47
N ALA A 112 -13.47 29.67 -10.88
CA ALA A 112 -12.59 28.58 -10.45
C ALA A 112 -12.43 28.56 -8.93
N GLU A 113 -12.20 29.71 -8.31
CA GLU A 113 -12.09 29.83 -6.85
C GLU A 113 -13.39 29.45 -6.14
N ALA A 114 -14.54 29.92 -6.63
CA ALA A 114 -15.84 29.57 -6.06
C ALA A 114 -16.12 28.06 -6.11
N ILE A 115 -15.79 27.40 -7.22
CA ILE A 115 -15.91 25.94 -7.36
C ILE A 115 -14.97 25.22 -6.39
N MET A 116 -13.73 25.64 -6.28
CA MET A 116 -12.76 25.03 -5.35
C MET A 116 -13.17 25.19 -3.90
N GLN A 117 -13.68 26.35 -3.50
CA GLN A 117 -14.24 26.58 -2.17
C GLN A 117 -15.43 25.66 -1.89
N HIS A 118 -16.33 25.48 -2.85
CA HIS A 118 -17.46 24.58 -2.72
C HIS A 118 -17.01 23.11 -2.55
N ILE A 119 -16.03 22.66 -3.33
CA ILE A 119 -15.46 21.31 -3.24
C ILE A 119 -14.85 21.08 -1.86
N ARG A 120 -14.04 22.02 -1.35
CA ARG A 120 -13.44 21.93 -0.02
C ARG A 120 -14.49 21.89 1.08
N ALA A 121 -15.48 22.78 1.05
CA ALA A 121 -16.56 22.82 2.02
C ALA A 121 -17.38 21.51 2.03
N LYS A 122 -17.69 20.98 0.86
CA LYS A 122 -18.41 19.70 0.73
C LYS A 122 -17.60 18.52 1.28
N ARG A 123 -16.29 18.49 1.02
CA ARG A 123 -15.38 17.48 1.56
C ARG A 123 -15.29 17.56 3.09
N ASP A 124 -15.15 18.75 3.65
CA ASP A 124 -15.08 18.95 5.09
C ASP A 124 -16.40 18.57 5.78
N ALA A 125 -17.54 18.90 5.17
CA ALA A 125 -18.85 18.50 5.67
C ALA A 125 -19.10 16.98 5.61
N ALA A 126 -18.49 16.29 4.65
CA ALA A 126 -18.56 14.83 4.52
C ALA A 126 -17.57 14.10 5.45
N ALA A 127 -16.62 14.81 6.06
CA ALA A 127 -15.65 14.23 6.99
C ALA A 127 -16.37 13.69 8.24
N LYS A 128 -16.03 12.46 8.62
CA LYS A 128 -16.57 11.81 9.81
C LYS A 128 -15.59 11.96 10.97
N LEU A 129 -16.11 12.23 12.15
CA LEU A 129 -15.33 12.19 13.38
C LEU A 129 -15.06 10.72 13.74
N VAL A 130 -13.81 10.32 13.70
CA VAL A 130 -13.38 8.97 14.06
C VAL A 130 -12.38 9.07 15.20
N PRO A 131 -12.62 8.39 16.34
CA PRO A 131 -11.65 8.33 17.42
C PRO A 131 -10.42 7.52 16.97
N GLU A 132 -9.24 8.01 17.32
CA GLU A 132 -7.98 7.35 16.96
C GLU A 132 -6.96 7.41 18.10
N ILE A 133 -6.06 6.45 18.14
CA ILE A 133 -4.90 6.48 19.02
C ILE A 133 -3.74 7.14 18.25
N ARG A 134 -3.25 8.26 18.77
CA ARG A 134 -2.07 8.96 18.23
C ARG A 134 -0.85 8.64 19.08
N ARG A 135 0.21 8.25 18.43
CA ARG A 135 1.50 7.99 19.06
C ARG A 135 2.51 9.05 18.62
N SER A 136 3.08 9.75 19.58
CA SER A 136 4.24 10.61 19.37
C SER A 136 5.48 9.95 19.97
N MET A 137 6.62 10.07 19.30
CA MET A 137 7.89 9.64 19.87
C MET A 137 8.39 10.76 20.79
N ASN A 138 8.74 10.40 22.01
CA ASN A 138 9.41 11.35 22.90
C ASN A 138 10.77 11.65 22.29
N SER A 139 11.02 12.90 21.92
CA SER A 139 12.37 13.35 21.62
C SER A 139 13.11 13.36 22.96
N GLU A 140 14.11 12.52 23.11
CA GLU A 140 15.03 12.65 24.23
C GLU A 140 15.68 14.04 24.18
N PRO A 141 15.81 14.74 25.32
CA PRO A 141 16.45 16.05 25.37
C PRO A 141 17.94 15.99 25.03
#